data_3f01d7f2786d72cbf081489cbbed2df5
#
_entry.id   3f01d7f2786d72cbf081489cbbed2df5
#
_cell.length_a   1.000
_cell.length_b   1.000
_cell.length_c   1.000
_cell.angle_alpha   90.00
_cell.angle_beta   90.00
_cell.angle_gamma   90.00
#
_symmetry.space_group_name_H-M   'P 1'
#
loop_
_entity.id
_entity.type
_entity.pdbx_description
1 polymer ?
#
loop_
_entity_poly.entity_id
_entity_poly.type
_entity_poly.pdbx_seq_one_letter_code
_entity_poly.pdbx_strand_id
1 'polypeptide(L)'
;MSRINFSSPREAARAFTPKLSQFVDSTLYPLIWSDPALSPRDRSLITVAALIAAGHSEELPAHLRRAAGNGVTQDELAAAITHLAFYVGFPGAITASAIANATFSETENN
;
A
#
# COMPACT_ATOMS: atom_id res chain seq x y z
N MET A 1 -12.21 21.67 12.91
CA MET A 1 -11.86 21.27 11.55
C MET A 1 -11.62 19.76 11.51
N SER A 2 -12.23 19.10 10.58
CA SER A 2 -12.09 17.66 10.50
C SER A 2 -10.70 17.29 9.92
N ARG A 3 -10.19 16.20 10.41
CA ARG A 3 -8.91 15.70 9.93
C ARG A 3 -9.10 14.81 8.71
N ILE A 4 -8.10 14.83 7.85
CA ILE A 4 -8.05 13.87 6.75
C ILE A 4 -7.66 12.51 7.30
N ASN A 5 -8.43 11.50 6.98
CA ASN A 5 -8.15 10.14 7.42
C ASN A 5 -7.27 9.45 6.38
N PHE A 6 -5.97 9.49 6.61
CA PHE A 6 -5.01 8.86 5.70
C PHE A 6 -4.81 7.36 5.97
N SER A 7 -5.44 6.80 7.00
CA SER A 7 -5.40 5.35 7.19
C SER A 7 -6.21 4.62 6.12
N SER A 8 -7.20 5.32 5.51
CA SER A 8 -7.95 4.79 4.39
C SER A 8 -8.29 5.92 3.42
N PRO A 9 -7.33 6.33 2.59
CA PRO A 9 -7.55 7.42 1.62
C PRO A 9 -8.73 7.15 0.69
N ARG A 10 -8.93 5.89 0.29
CA ARG A 10 -10.05 5.50 -0.56
C ARG A 10 -11.39 5.87 0.07
N GLU A 11 -11.55 5.59 1.36
CA GLU A 11 -12.80 5.93 2.06
C GLU A 11 -12.93 7.42 2.27
N ALA A 12 -11.82 8.11 2.56
CA ALA A 12 -11.83 9.57 2.70
C ALA A 12 -12.23 10.26 1.40
N ALA A 13 -11.85 9.69 0.26
CA ALA A 13 -12.15 10.26 -1.05
C ALA A 13 -13.58 10.01 -1.51
N ARG A 14 -14.24 8.98 -0.97
CA ARG A 14 -15.55 8.51 -1.46
C ARG A 14 -16.60 9.60 -1.55
N ALA A 15 -16.67 10.46 -0.54
CA ALA A 15 -17.69 11.52 -0.51
C ALA A 15 -17.47 12.57 -1.60
N PHE A 16 -16.23 12.89 -1.91
CA PHE A 16 -15.91 13.91 -2.90
C PHE A 16 -15.92 13.37 -4.33
N THR A 17 -15.46 12.14 -4.52
CA THR A 17 -15.38 11.50 -5.85
C THR A 17 -16.04 10.12 -5.82
N PRO A 18 -17.38 10.06 -5.68
CA PRO A 18 -18.04 8.74 -5.57
C PRO A 18 -17.85 7.87 -6.81
N LYS A 19 -17.78 8.46 -8.00
CA LYS A 19 -17.57 7.70 -9.23
C LYS A 19 -16.18 7.07 -9.26
N LEU A 20 -15.17 7.77 -8.78
CA LEU A 20 -13.81 7.21 -8.67
C LEU A 20 -13.81 6.01 -7.73
N SER A 21 -14.43 6.15 -6.57
CA SER A 21 -14.52 5.06 -5.60
C SER A 21 -15.32 3.88 -6.16
N GLN A 22 -16.32 4.16 -7.00
CA GLN A 22 -17.10 3.11 -7.64
C GLN A 22 -16.24 2.23 -8.56
N PHE A 23 -15.29 2.82 -9.30
CA PHE A 23 -14.37 2.05 -10.12
C PHE A 23 -13.52 1.10 -9.28
N VAL A 24 -13.08 1.55 -8.11
CA VAL A 24 -12.32 0.69 -7.18
C VAL A 24 -13.20 -0.49 -6.75
N ASP A 25 -14.42 -0.21 -6.32
CA ASP A 25 -15.33 -1.22 -5.79
C ASP A 25 -15.84 -2.18 -6.86
N SER A 26 -16.08 -1.71 -8.09
CA SER A 26 -16.72 -2.51 -9.14
C SER A 26 -15.73 -3.10 -10.14
N THR A 27 -14.55 -2.55 -10.27
CA THR A 27 -13.59 -2.95 -11.31
C THR A 27 -12.27 -3.44 -10.72
N LEU A 28 -11.61 -2.61 -9.90
CA LEU A 28 -10.26 -2.95 -9.43
C LEU A 28 -10.25 -4.25 -8.63
N TYR A 29 -11.04 -4.33 -7.58
CA TYR A 29 -11.00 -5.52 -6.73
C TYR A 29 -11.74 -6.71 -7.33
N PRO A 30 -12.98 -6.58 -7.83
CA PRO A 30 -13.69 -7.74 -8.36
C PRO A 30 -13.09 -8.32 -9.64
N LEU A 31 -12.51 -7.49 -10.52
CA LEU A 31 -12.05 -7.94 -11.83
C LEU A 31 -10.54 -8.06 -11.94
N ILE A 32 -9.78 -7.13 -11.35
CA ILE A 32 -8.33 -7.09 -11.51
C ILE A 32 -7.64 -7.93 -10.43
N TRP A 33 -7.97 -7.66 -9.16
CA TRP A 33 -7.32 -8.39 -8.07
C TRP A 33 -7.71 -9.87 -8.01
N SER A 34 -8.87 -10.22 -8.55
CA SER A 34 -9.33 -11.61 -8.57
C SER A 34 -8.80 -12.41 -9.76
N ASP A 35 -8.15 -11.77 -10.72
CA ASP A 35 -7.60 -12.47 -11.88
C ASP A 35 -6.47 -13.40 -11.44
N PRO A 36 -6.59 -14.73 -11.67
CA PRO A 36 -5.61 -15.68 -11.18
C PRO A 36 -4.26 -15.64 -11.92
N ALA A 37 -4.15 -14.87 -12.99
CA ALA A 37 -2.90 -14.73 -13.73
C ALA A 37 -1.74 -14.21 -12.86
N LEU A 38 -2.08 -13.47 -11.79
CA LEU A 38 -1.09 -12.97 -10.84
C LEU A 38 -1.66 -13.15 -9.43
N SER A 39 -0.89 -13.71 -8.53
CA SER A 39 -1.38 -13.98 -7.17
C SER A 39 -1.64 -12.68 -6.40
N PRO A 40 -2.56 -12.70 -5.41
CA PRO A 40 -2.76 -11.54 -4.54
C PRO A 40 -1.47 -11.09 -3.84
N ARG A 41 -0.60 -12.05 -3.48
CA ARG A 41 0.70 -11.78 -2.89
C ARG A 41 1.56 -10.93 -3.82
N ASP A 42 1.71 -11.36 -5.07
CA ASP A 42 2.54 -10.64 -6.04
C ASP A 42 1.90 -9.31 -6.41
N ARG A 43 0.56 -9.24 -6.51
CA ARG A 43 -0.14 -7.97 -6.74
C ARG A 43 0.13 -6.97 -5.63
N SER A 44 0.11 -7.43 -4.36
CA SER A 44 0.42 -6.56 -3.23
C SER A 44 1.85 -6.04 -3.29
N LEU A 45 2.80 -6.91 -3.63
CA LEU A 45 4.21 -6.54 -3.69
C LEU A 45 4.46 -5.48 -4.77
N ILE A 46 3.91 -5.66 -5.96
CA ILE A 46 4.07 -4.66 -7.03
C ILE A 46 3.32 -3.37 -6.73
N THR A 47 2.19 -3.45 -6.03
CA THR A 47 1.44 -2.25 -5.61
C THR A 47 2.26 -1.44 -4.61
N VAL A 48 2.84 -2.09 -3.61
CA VAL A 48 3.73 -1.43 -2.65
C VAL A 48 4.89 -0.75 -3.38
N ALA A 49 5.53 -1.45 -4.32
CA ALA A 49 6.62 -0.89 -5.09
C ALA A 49 6.18 0.35 -5.88
N ALA A 50 5.01 0.28 -6.52
CA ALA A 50 4.47 1.40 -7.29
C ALA A 50 4.20 2.62 -6.41
N LEU A 51 3.62 2.40 -5.22
CA LEU A 51 3.32 3.49 -4.29
C LEU A 51 4.59 4.15 -3.77
N ILE A 52 5.61 3.36 -3.49
CA ILE A 52 6.91 3.89 -3.05
C ILE A 52 7.55 4.72 -4.16
N ALA A 53 7.58 4.19 -5.37
CA ALA A 53 8.19 4.86 -6.52
C ALA A 53 7.47 6.18 -6.85
N ALA A 54 6.16 6.22 -6.70
CA ALA A 54 5.36 7.41 -7.01
C ALA A 54 5.27 8.38 -5.82
N GLY A 55 5.76 8.01 -4.65
CA GLY A 55 5.72 8.88 -3.48
C GLY A 55 4.35 8.97 -2.82
N HIS A 56 3.50 7.95 -2.99
CA HIS A 56 2.16 7.94 -2.41
C HIS A 56 2.19 7.43 -0.96
N SER A 57 2.77 8.22 -0.07
CA SER A 57 3.02 7.85 1.32
C SER A 57 1.75 7.61 2.11
N GLU A 58 0.67 8.34 1.80
CA GLU A 58 -0.62 8.21 2.50
C GLU A 58 -1.29 6.87 2.21
N GLU A 59 -1.07 6.32 1.01
CA GLU A 59 -1.67 5.04 0.60
C GLU A 59 -0.87 3.85 1.12
N LEU A 60 0.39 4.06 1.45
CA LEU A 60 1.33 3.00 1.72
C LEU A 60 0.97 2.14 2.94
N PRO A 61 0.56 2.70 4.10
CA PRO A 61 0.24 1.87 5.26
C PRO A 61 -0.82 0.81 4.99
N ALA A 62 -1.91 1.18 4.31
CA ALA A 62 -2.99 0.25 4.01
C ALA A 62 -2.50 -0.90 3.12
N HIS A 63 -1.66 -0.59 2.13
CA HIS A 63 -1.16 -1.62 1.22
C HIS A 63 -0.05 -2.46 1.83
N LEU A 64 0.72 -1.93 2.77
CA LEU A 64 1.65 -2.75 3.55
C LEU A 64 0.90 -3.80 4.38
N ARG A 65 -0.20 -3.39 5.03
CA ARG A 65 -1.04 -4.32 5.79
C ARG A 65 -1.69 -5.35 4.88
N ARG A 66 -2.16 -4.93 3.70
CA ARG A 66 -2.73 -5.86 2.72
C ARG A 66 -1.69 -6.87 2.24
N ALA A 67 -0.46 -6.41 1.98
CA ALA A 67 0.63 -7.28 1.57
C ALA A 67 0.89 -8.35 2.63
N ALA A 68 0.95 -7.96 3.90
CA ALA A 68 1.11 -8.91 5.00
C ALA A 68 -0.04 -9.91 5.04
N GLY A 69 -1.28 -9.44 4.86
CA GLY A 69 -2.46 -10.31 4.81
C GLY A 69 -2.44 -11.28 3.63
N ASN A 70 -1.79 -10.91 2.55
CA ASN A 70 -1.67 -11.74 1.35
C ASN A 70 -0.41 -12.60 1.34
N GLY A 71 0.32 -12.66 2.45
CA GLY A 71 1.44 -13.58 2.61
C GLY A 71 2.83 -13.02 2.37
N VAL A 72 2.96 -11.70 2.17
CA VAL A 72 4.29 -11.08 2.07
C VAL A 72 4.79 -10.84 3.50
N THR A 73 5.95 -11.40 3.81
CA THR A 73 6.51 -11.27 5.16
C THR A 73 7.15 -9.89 5.35
N GLN A 74 7.33 -9.51 6.63
CA GLN A 74 8.03 -8.25 6.94
C GLN A 74 9.46 -8.27 6.43
N ASP A 75 10.14 -9.43 6.51
CA ASP A 75 11.50 -9.57 5.97
C ASP A 75 11.50 -9.34 4.45
N GLU A 76 10.49 -9.86 3.75
CA GLU A 76 10.38 -9.64 2.31
C GLU A 76 10.11 -8.19 1.97
N LEU A 77 9.26 -7.53 2.76
CA LEU A 77 8.99 -6.09 2.56
C LEU A 77 10.25 -5.26 2.82
N ALA A 78 11.02 -5.61 3.86
CA ALA A 78 12.29 -4.94 4.15
C ALA A 78 13.27 -5.12 2.99
N ALA A 79 13.36 -6.33 2.44
CA ALA A 79 14.22 -6.59 1.29
C ALA A 79 13.76 -5.82 0.05
N ALA A 80 12.45 -5.73 -0.17
CA ALA A 80 11.89 -4.99 -1.30
C ALA A 80 12.22 -3.49 -1.20
N ILE A 81 12.04 -2.91 -0.01
CA ILE A 81 12.34 -1.50 0.20
C ILE A 81 13.82 -1.21 -0.01
N THR A 82 14.70 -2.09 0.51
CA THR A 82 16.14 -1.97 0.33
C THR A 82 16.51 -2.03 -1.16
N HIS A 83 15.92 -2.98 -1.88
CA HIS A 83 16.12 -3.12 -3.32
C HIS A 83 15.70 -1.85 -4.06
N LEU A 84 14.52 -1.32 -3.72
CA LEU A 84 13.95 -0.15 -4.39
C LEU A 84 14.80 1.11 -4.20
N ALA A 85 15.61 1.19 -3.14
CA ALA A 85 16.49 2.34 -2.92
C ALA A 85 17.39 2.60 -4.13
N PHE A 86 17.77 1.54 -4.86
CA PHE A 86 18.65 1.64 -6.02
C PHE A 86 17.91 2.01 -7.30
N TYR A 87 16.59 2.01 -7.29
CA TYR A 87 15.76 2.32 -8.46
C TYR A 87 14.95 3.59 -8.28
N VAL A 88 14.52 3.90 -7.05
CA VAL A 88 13.68 5.06 -6.77
C VAL A 88 14.40 6.12 -5.93
N GLY A 89 15.60 5.82 -5.43
CA GLY A 89 16.37 6.73 -4.61
C GLY A 89 16.25 6.43 -3.12
N PHE A 90 17.32 6.75 -2.38
CA PHE A 90 17.39 6.49 -0.94
C PHE A 90 16.36 7.29 -0.13
N PRO A 91 16.09 8.58 -0.42
CA PRO A 91 15.09 9.31 0.36
C PRO A 91 13.71 8.66 0.33
N GLY A 92 13.27 8.21 -0.84
CA GLY A 92 11.99 7.52 -0.97
C GLY A 92 11.94 6.20 -0.21
N ALA A 93 13.03 5.43 -0.31
CA ALA A 93 13.13 4.15 0.40
C ALA A 93 13.20 4.36 1.92
N ILE A 94 13.91 5.37 2.39
CA ILE A 94 14.01 5.68 3.81
C ILE A 94 12.63 6.07 4.36
N THR A 95 11.90 6.91 3.64
CA THR A 95 10.54 7.28 4.02
C THR A 95 9.63 6.04 4.10
N ALA A 96 9.70 5.17 3.08
CA ALA A 96 8.91 3.94 3.06
C ALA A 96 9.27 3.03 4.24
N SER A 97 10.55 2.91 4.56
CA SER A 97 11.01 2.12 5.69
C SER A 97 10.46 2.64 7.02
N ALA A 98 10.48 3.97 7.21
CA ALA A 98 9.93 4.59 8.41
C ALA A 98 8.43 4.33 8.52
N ILE A 99 7.70 4.43 7.40
CA ILE A 99 6.26 4.16 7.36
C ILE A 99 5.98 2.70 7.70
N ALA A 100 6.76 1.77 7.13
CA ALA A 100 6.58 0.35 7.39
C ALA A 100 6.82 0.02 8.87
N ASN A 101 7.88 0.60 9.44
CA ASN A 101 8.17 0.41 10.85
C ASN A 101 7.01 0.88 11.73
N ALA A 102 6.48 2.06 11.47
CA ALA A 102 5.34 2.60 12.22
C ALA A 102 4.10 1.74 12.04
N THR A 103 3.82 1.33 10.80
CA THR A 103 2.62 0.54 10.48
C THR A 103 2.61 -0.80 11.24
N PHE A 104 3.71 -1.52 11.21
CA PHE A 104 3.77 -2.84 11.83
C PHE A 104 3.96 -2.77 13.35
N SER A 105 4.62 -1.73 13.86
CA SER A 105 4.72 -1.52 15.29
C SER A 105 3.36 -1.21 15.92
N GLU A 106 2.53 -0.41 15.26
CA GLU A 106 1.17 -0.14 15.72
C GLU A 106 0.35 -1.42 15.77
N THR A 107 0.47 -2.27 14.75
CA THR A 107 -0.24 -3.54 14.68
C THR A 107 0.17 -4.47 15.82
N GLU A 108 1.46 -4.52 16.13
CA GLU A 108 1.99 -5.36 17.19
C GLU A 108 1.57 -4.89 18.59
N ASN A 109 1.34 -3.60 18.76
CA ASN A 109 0.98 -3.01 20.05
C ASN A 109 -0.52 -3.04 20.32
N ASN A 110 -1.32 -3.50 19.39
CA ASN A 110 -2.75 -3.67 19.53
C ASN A 110 -3.08 -5.16 19.79
#